data_bed295535ab2eeb528f2b8c8bb6991cd
#
_entry.id   bed295535ab2eeb528f2b8c8bb6991cd
#
_cell.length_a   1.000
_cell.length_b   1.000
_cell.length_c   1.000
_cell.angle_alpha   90.00
_cell.angle_beta   90.00
_cell.angle_gamma   90.00
#
_symmetry.space_group_name_H-M   'P 1'
#
loop_
_entity.id
_entity.type
_entity.pdbx_description
1 polymer ?
#
loop_
_entity_poly.entity_id
_entity_poly.type
_entity_poly.pdbx_seq_one_letter_code
_entity_poly.pdbx_strand_id
1 'polypeptide(L)'
;DQKRKAWRQATEEVRAAKDNLEVVRDGVSKENAGNSSTLIRSTISGLILDVPVKVGNTVILSNTFNDGTTIATVANMADLVFRGNVDETEVGRLVTGMPMKITIGAMQDERLQASLEYISPKATQNNGANQFEIKAAVHVGAANKIRSGYSANAEIVLAEAKQALTVPESAITFEGTSTFVNVVKEKDGQKTYEKRRVTTGLSDGINIQVTSGLKKGERVRGPKKVNDDNNDE
;
A
#
# COMPACT_ATOMS: atom_id res chain seq x y z
N ASP A 1 -46.33 -62.50 5.68
CA ASP A 1 -45.08 -61.85 5.97
C ASP A 1 -44.07 -61.81 4.81
N GLN A 2 -43.95 -62.85 3.99
CA GLN A 2 -42.99 -62.84 2.83
C GLN A 2 -43.35 -61.79 1.77
N LYS A 3 -44.65 -61.68 1.43
CA LYS A 3 -45.11 -60.69 0.45
C LYS A 3 -44.81 -59.19 0.88
N ARG A 4 -44.91 -58.89 2.17
CA ARG A 4 -44.58 -57.59 2.74
C ARG A 4 -43.08 -57.35 2.71
N LYS A 5 -42.26 -58.37 2.94
CA LYS A 5 -40.78 -58.23 2.82
C LYS A 5 -40.38 -58.01 1.36
N ALA A 6 -40.91 -58.78 0.43
CA ALA A 6 -40.66 -58.62 -1.00
C ALA A 6 -41.09 -57.24 -1.51
N TRP A 7 -42.23 -56.71 -1.07
CA TRP A 7 -42.68 -55.36 -1.47
C TRP A 7 -41.80 -54.32 -0.90
N ARG A 8 -41.34 -54.36 0.35
CA ARG A 8 -40.38 -53.43 0.94
C ARG A 8 -39.06 -53.44 0.16
N GLN A 9 -38.55 -54.61 -0.14
CA GLN A 9 -37.30 -54.78 -0.88
C GLN A 9 -37.38 -54.17 -2.27
N ALA A 10 -38.44 -54.41 -3.02
CA ALA A 10 -38.68 -53.82 -4.32
C ALA A 10 -38.83 -52.29 -4.23
N THR A 11 -39.44 -51.77 -3.16
CA THR A 11 -39.57 -50.33 -2.95
C THR A 11 -38.22 -49.66 -2.69
N GLU A 12 -37.35 -50.29 -1.90
CA GLU A 12 -35.99 -49.79 -1.66
C GLU A 12 -35.12 -49.85 -2.92
N GLU A 13 -35.26 -50.89 -3.74
CA GLU A 13 -34.55 -50.98 -5.02
C GLU A 13 -34.98 -49.89 -5.98
N VAL A 14 -36.25 -49.55 -6.10
CA VAL A 14 -36.78 -48.46 -6.90
C VAL A 14 -36.27 -47.10 -6.38
N ARG A 15 -36.22 -46.94 -5.04
CA ARG A 15 -35.67 -45.72 -4.43
C ARG A 15 -34.20 -45.57 -4.75
N ALA A 16 -33.39 -46.59 -4.55
CA ALA A 16 -31.95 -46.57 -4.88
C ALA A 16 -31.69 -46.28 -6.37
N ALA A 17 -32.50 -46.85 -7.28
CA ALA A 17 -32.39 -46.59 -8.71
C ALA A 17 -32.74 -45.12 -9.05
N LYS A 18 -33.75 -44.52 -8.39
CA LYS A 18 -34.07 -43.09 -8.55
C LYS A 18 -32.97 -42.19 -8.03
N ASP A 19 -32.42 -42.48 -6.86
CA ASP A 19 -31.33 -41.70 -6.28
C ASP A 19 -30.08 -41.74 -7.17
N ASN A 20 -29.75 -42.93 -7.71
CA ASN A 20 -28.67 -43.08 -8.68
C ASN A 20 -28.92 -42.28 -9.95
N LEU A 21 -30.15 -42.28 -10.49
CA LEU A 21 -30.51 -41.49 -11.65
C LEU A 21 -30.38 -39.98 -11.37
N GLU A 22 -30.81 -39.51 -10.21
CA GLU A 22 -30.65 -38.11 -9.80
C GLU A 22 -29.18 -37.72 -9.66
N VAL A 23 -28.35 -38.57 -9.06
CA VAL A 23 -26.91 -38.36 -8.93
C VAL A 23 -26.24 -38.27 -10.31
N VAL A 24 -26.61 -39.14 -11.24
CA VAL A 24 -26.05 -39.09 -12.62
C VAL A 24 -26.52 -37.87 -13.39
N ARG A 25 -27.77 -37.44 -13.23
CA ARG A 25 -28.33 -36.28 -13.96
C ARG A 25 -27.95 -34.93 -13.33
N ASP A 26 -28.08 -34.82 -12.02
CA ASP A 26 -28.02 -33.55 -11.28
C ASP A 26 -26.75 -33.42 -10.42
N GLY A 27 -25.92 -34.50 -10.34
CA GLY A 27 -24.69 -34.53 -9.55
C GLY A 27 -24.91 -34.78 -8.05
N VAL A 28 -26.17 -34.76 -7.57
CA VAL A 28 -26.54 -34.99 -6.15
C VAL A 28 -27.90 -35.63 -6.06
N SER A 29 -28.14 -36.50 -5.03
CA SER A 29 -29.48 -36.95 -4.71
C SER A 29 -30.20 -35.90 -3.85
N LYS A 30 -31.54 -35.86 -3.92
CA LYS A 30 -32.35 -34.93 -3.12
C LYS A 30 -32.17 -35.11 -1.61
N GLU A 31 -31.87 -36.31 -1.16
CA GLU A 31 -31.63 -36.59 0.25
C GLU A 31 -30.30 -35.98 0.75
N ASN A 32 -29.30 -35.87 -0.12
CA ASN A 32 -28.00 -35.32 0.18
C ASN A 32 -27.82 -33.85 -0.33
N ALA A 33 -28.84 -33.26 -0.94
CA ALA A 33 -28.80 -31.93 -1.49
C ALA A 33 -28.45 -30.82 -0.47
N GLY A 34 -28.69 -31.09 0.83
CA GLY A 34 -28.27 -30.18 1.92
C GLY A 34 -26.79 -30.28 2.29
N ASN A 35 -26.13 -31.39 2.01
CA ASN A 35 -24.75 -31.65 2.41
C ASN A 35 -23.77 -31.71 1.22
N SER A 36 -24.27 -31.89 0.00
CA SER A 36 -23.47 -31.96 -1.21
C SER A 36 -23.99 -30.89 -2.19
N SER A 37 -23.40 -29.73 -2.19
CA SER A 37 -23.83 -28.63 -3.03
C SER A 37 -23.02 -28.59 -4.33
N THR A 38 -23.71 -28.78 -5.46
CA THR A 38 -23.18 -28.48 -6.80
C THR A 38 -23.13 -26.95 -7.05
N LEU A 39 -23.78 -26.16 -6.20
CA LEU A 39 -23.78 -24.71 -6.23
C LEU A 39 -22.69 -24.17 -5.31
N ILE A 40 -21.61 -23.68 -5.91
CA ILE A 40 -20.53 -23.03 -5.19
C ILE A 40 -20.87 -21.55 -5.05
N ARG A 41 -21.00 -21.08 -3.82
CA ARG A 41 -21.32 -19.69 -3.50
C ARG A 41 -20.12 -18.98 -2.93
N SER A 42 -19.96 -17.68 -3.28
CA SER A 42 -18.94 -16.84 -2.66
C SER A 42 -19.25 -16.66 -1.17
N THR A 43 -18.22 -16.77 -0.34
CA THR A 43 -18.28 -16.49 1.12
C THR A 43 -18.15 -15.02 1.45
N ILE A 44 -17.69 -14.19 0.49
CA ILE A 44 -17.53 -12.76 0.64
C ILE A 44 -18.22 -12.01 -0.50
N SER A 45 -18.64 -10.77 -0.24
CA SER A 45 -19.10 -9.85 -1.28
C SER A 45 -17.89 -9.12 -1.88
N GLY A 46 -17.82 -9.02 -3.20
CA GLY A 46 -16.71 -8.37 -3.87
C GLY A 46 -16.72 -8.53 -5.37
N LEU A 47 -15.61 -8.15 -6.00
CA LEU A 47 -15.37 -8.32 -7.42
C LEU A 47 -14.71 -9.67 -7.69
N ILE A 48 -15.19 -10.38 -8.70
CA ILE A 48 -14.52 -11.60 -9.18
C ILE A 48 -13.25 -11.16 -9.93
N LEU A 49 -12.09 -11.58 -9.44
CA LEU A 49 -10.80 -11.27 -10.06
C LEU A 49 -10.46 -12.25 -11.18
N ASP A 50 -10.72 -13.54 -10.95
CA ASP A 50 -10.38 -14.61 -11.87
C ASP A 50 -11.32 -15.81 -11.69
N VAL A 51 -11.57 -16.52 -12.79
CA VAL A 51 -12.29 -17.81 -12.84
C VAL A 51 -11.47 -18.79 -13.68
N PRO A 52 -10.47 -19.47 -13.08
CA PRO A 52 -9.54 -20.32 -13.83
C PRO A 52 -10.18 -21.58 -14.42
N VAL A 53 -11.30 -22.03 -13.88
CA VAL A 53 -11.98 -23.24 -14.32
C VAL A 53 -12.90 -22.99 -15.51
N LYS A 54 -12.98 -23.97 -16.41
CA LYS A 54 -13.86 -23.97 -17.60
C LYS A 54 -14.75 -25.20 -17.57
N VAL A 55 -15.85 -25.15 -18.31
CA VAL A 55 -16.72 -26.32 -18.50
C VAL A 55 -15.91 -27.48 -19.06
N GLY A 56 -16.02 -28.64 -18.43
CA GLY A 56 -15.23 -29.85 -18.76
C GLY A 56 -13.95 -30.03 -17.94
N ASN A 57 -13.54 -29.04 -17.13
CA ASN A 57 -12.41 -29.23 -16.23
C ASN A 57 -12.81 -30.11 -15.03
N THR A 58 -11.90 -30.98 -14.61
CA THR A 58 -12.03 -31.72 -13.35
C THR A 58 -11.71 -30.80 -12.19
N VAL A 59 -12.56 -30.80 -11.17
CA VAL A 59 -12.34 -30.08 -9.91
C VAL A 59 -12.09 -31.10 -8.80
N ILE A 60 -11.11 -30.80 -7.94
CA ILE A 60 -10.70 -31.66 -6.84
C ILE A 60 -11.01 -30.93 -5.54
N LEU A 61 -11.64 -31.64 -4.61
CA LEU A 61 -11.92 -31.12 -3.28
C LEU A 61 -10.62 -30.98 -2.49
N SER A 62 -10.49 -29.90 -1.73
CA SER A 62 -9.38 -29.72 -0.80
C SER A 62 -9.40 -30.81 0.28
N ASN A 63 -8.21 -31.35 0.58
CA ASN A 63 -8.00 -32.30 1.66
C ASN A 63 -6.62 -32.07 2.30
N THR A 64 -6.24 -32.90 3.28
CA THR A 64 -4.96 -32.78 4.01
C THR A 64 -3.71 -32.84 3.10
N PHE A 65 -3.81 -33.42 1.92
CA PHE A 65 -2.70 -33.63 0.99
C PHE A 65 -2.77 -32.74 -0.25
N ASN A 66 -3.88 -32.03 -0.46
CA ASN A 66 -4.12 -31.25 -1.67
C ASN A 66 -4.97 -30.01 -1.35
N ASP A 67 -4.51 -28.84 -1.77
CA ASP A 67 -5.21 -27.57 -1.58
C ASP A 67 -6.54 -27.44 -2.35
N GLY A 68 -6.82 -28.42 -3.24
CA GLY A 68 -8.02 -28.41 -4.07
C GLY A 68 -7.92 -27.50 -5.29
N THR A 69 -9.01 -27.43 -6.05
CA THR A 69 -9.09 -26.60 -7.26
C THR A 69 -9.72 -25.26 -6.95
N THR A 70 -9.02 -24.16 -7.25
CA THR A 70 -9.58 -22.82 -7.16
C THR A 70 -10.64 -22.63 -8.24
N ILE A 71 -11.88 -22.36 -7.85
CA ILE A 71 -13.02 -22.15 -8.75
C ILE A 71 -13.08 -20.69 -9.20
N ALA A 72 -12.97 -19.76 -8.26
CA ALA A 72 -12.96 -18.34 -8.52
C ALA A 72 -12.22 -17.60 -7.40
N THR A 73 -11.61 -16.49 -7.71
CA THR A 73 -11.00 -15.57 -6.74
C THR A 73 -11.86 -14.33 -6.64
N VAL A 74 -12.31 -14.01 -5.43
CA VAL A 74 -13.15 -12.82 -5.15
C VAL A 74 -12.43 -11.93 -4.15
N ALA A 75 -12.42 -10.62 -4.39
CA ALA A 75 -11.80 -9.66 -3.50
C ALA A 75 -12.67 -8.41 -3.29
N ASN A 76 -12.56 -7.82 -2.11
CA ASN A 76 -13.14 -6.51 -1.81
C ASN A 76 -12.20 -5.42 -2.33
N MET A 77 -12.59 -4.75 -3.41
CA MET A 77 -11.78 -3.70 -4.04
C MET A 77 -11.78 -2.37 -3.29
N ALA A 78 -12.60 -2.23 -2.25
CA ALA A 78 -12.54 -1.06 -1.36
C ALA A 78 -11.42 -1.16 -0.32
N ASP A 79 -10.88 -2.36 -0.12
CA ASP A 79 -9.86 -2.66 0.88
C ASP A 79 -8.55 -3.05 0.17
N LEU A 80 -7.84 -2.05 -0.33
CA LEU A 80 -6.59 -2.23 -1.03
C LEU A 80 -5.41 -2.10 -0.06
N VAL A 81 -4.49 -3.03 -0.15
CA VAL A 81 -3.26 -3.05 0.63
C VAL A 81 -2.06 -2.88 -0.29
N PHE A 82 -1.25 -1.87 -0.01
CA PHE A 82 0.07 -1.74 -0.62
C PHE A 82 1.03 -2.71 0.07
N ARG A 83 1.78 -3.47 -0.70
CA ARG A 83 2.88 -4.32 -0.22
C ARG A 83 4.16 -3.87 -0.89
N GLY A 84 5.16 -3.60 -0.09
CA GLY A 84 6.48 -3.17 -0.57
C GLY A 84 7.58 -3.75 0.29
N ASN A 85 8.82 -3.56 -0.16
CA ASN A 85 10.02 -3.97 0.56
C ASN A 85 10.86 -2.73 0.88
N VAL A 86 11.42 -2.70 2.07
CA VAL A 86 12.30 -1.63 2.55
C VAL A 86 13.63 -2.24 2.95
N ASP A 87 14.71 -1.55 2.63
CA ASP A 87 16.06 -1.95 2.98
C ASP A 87 16.32 -1.93 4.49
N GLU A 88 17.23 -2.78 4.95
CA GLU A 88 17.64 -2.89 6.36
C GLU A 88 18.13 -1.55 6.94
N THR A 89 18.77 -0.72 6.14
CA THR A 89 19.30 0.58 6.57
C THR A 89 18.21 1.61 6.87
N GLU A 90 17.03 1.46 6.24
CA GLU A 90 15.93 2.41 6.37
C GLU A 90 14.81 1.93 7.31
N VAL A 91 14.64 0.60 7.45
CA VAL A 91 13.52 0.03 8.23
C VAL A 91 13.51 0.48 9.69
N GLY A 92 14.69 0.70 10.28
CA GLY A 92 14.82 1.17 11.67
C GLY A 92 14.23 2.56 11.94
N ARG A 93 13.96 3.34 10.89
CA ARG A 93 13.34 4.69 10.96
C ARG A 93 11.83 4.66 10.81
N LEU A 94 11.26 3.49 10.47
CA LEU A 94 9.84 3.34 10.21
C LEU A 94 9.09 2.98 11.48
N VAL A 95 7.91 3.57 11.64
CA VAL A 95 6.97 3.27 12.71
C VAL A 95 5.59 3.08 12.11
N THR A 96 4.83 2.12 12.62
CA THR A 96 3.42 1.91 12.23
C THR A 96 2.60 3.18 12.48
N GLY A 97 1.68 3.47 11.58
CA GLY A 97 0.90 4.70 11.59
C GLY A 97 1.51 5.86 10.79
N MET A 98 2.75 5.72 10.27
CA MET A 98 3.34 6.76 9.44
C MET A 98 2.53 6.99 8.16
N PRO A 99 2.30 8.27 7.78
CA PRO A 99 1.63 8.60 6.52
C PRO A 99 2.53 8.28 5.33
N MET A 100 1.91 7.74 4.30
CA MET A 100 2.56 7.37 3.06
C MET A 100 1.81 7.98 1.88
N LYS A 101 2.56 8.30 0.82
CA LYS A 101 2.01 8.69 -0.49
C LYS A 101 2.35 7.60 -1.48
N ILE A 102 1.33 7.05 -2.12
CA ILE A 102 1.49 5.96 -3.09
C ILE A 102 1.19 6.50 -4.48
N THR A 103 2.11 6.27 -5.40
CA THR A 103 1.96 6.57 -6.82
C THR A 103 1.90 5.26 -7.59
N ILE A 104 0.82 5.02 -8.31
CA ILE A 104 0.63 3.81 -9.12
C ILE A 104 1.24 4.04 -10.50
N GLY A 105 2.04 3.10 -10.99
CA GLY A 105 2.72 3.22 -12.28
C GLY A 105 1.77 3.41 -13.48
N ALA A 106 0.57 2.84 -13.41
CA ALA A 106 -0.47 3.01 -14.42
C ALA A 106 -1.25 4.34 -14.32
N MET A 107 -1.10 5.10 -13.22
CA MET A 107 -1.87 6.31 -12.91
C MET A 107 -0.95 7.33 -12.23
N GLN A 108 0.05 7.81 -12.96
CA GLN A 108 1.16 8.63 -12.42
C GLN A 108 0.71 10.00 -11.88
N ASP A 109 -0.41 10.51 -12.35
CA ASP A 109 -0.98 11.78 -11.91
C ASP A 109 -1.76 11.69 -10.59
N GLU A 110 -2.11 10.47 -10.15
CA GLU A 110 -2.86 10.25 -8.92
C GLU A 110 -1.95 9.82 -7.78
N ARG A 111 -2.00 10.59 -6.69
CA ARG A 111 -1.31 10.28 -5.44
C ARG A 111 -2.31 9.84 -4.40
N LEU A 112 -2.22 8.57 -4.01
CA LEU A 112 -3.08 7.99 -3.00
C LEU A 112 -2.46 8.19 -1.62
N GLN A 113 -3.31 8.48 -0.65
CA GLN A 113 -2.91 8.50 0.75
C GLN A 113 -2.97 7.08 1.31
N ALA A 114 -1.98 6.74 2.11
CA ALA A 114 -1.93 5.46 2.80
C ALA A 114 -1.32 5.62 4.19
N SER A 115 -1.55 4.65 5.04
CA SER A 115 -0.93 4.57 6.37
C SER A 115 -0.19 3.25 6.52
N LEU A 116 1.03 3.32 7.05
CA LEU A 116 1.85 2.14 7.32
C LEU A 116 1.24 1.33 8.46
N GLU A 117 0.78 0.11 8.19
CA GLU A 117 0.12 -0.74 9.19
C GLU A 117 1.03 -1.83 9.74
N TYR A 118 1.89 -2.36 8.89
CA TYR A 118 2.70 -3.51 9.26
C TYR A 118 4.12 -3.39 8.71
N ILE A 119 5.08 -3.74 9.57
CA ILE A 119 6.48 -3.91 9.22
C ILE A 119 6.87 -5.33 9.61
N SER A 120 7.37 -6.12 8.67
CA SER A 120 7.78 -7.50 8.95
C SER A 120 8.91 -7.52 9.99
N PRO A 121 8.82 -8.34 11.05
CA PRO A 121 9.93 -8.52 11.98
C PRO A 121 11.05 -9.41 11.42
N LYS A 122 10.82 -10.03 10.24
CA LYS A 122 11.77 -10.93 9.59
C LYS A 122 12.19 -10.36 8.24
N ALA A 123 13.50 -10.27 8.03
CA ALA A 123 14.05 -9.94 6.73
C ALA A 123 13.90 -11.09 5.74
N THR A 124 13.72 -10.74 4.48
CA THR A 124 13.81 -11.65 3.34
C THR A 124 14.97 -11.21 2.48
N GLN A 125 15.84 -12.14 2.15
CA GLN A 125 16.97 -11.84 1.26
C GLN A 125 16.50 -11.82 -0.20
N ASN A 126 16.69 -10.69 -0.85
CA ASN A 126 16.36 -10.50 -2.26
C ASN A 126 17.58 -9.90 -2.97
N ASN A 127 18.10 -10.58 -4.01
CA ASN A 127 19.29 -10.17 -4.76
C ASN A 127 20.50 -9.80 -3.89
N GLY A 128 20.68 -10.51 -2.75
CA GLY A 128 21.81 -10.29 -1.84
C GLY A 128 21.60 -9.16 -0.82
N ALA A 129 20.50 -8.42 -0.88
CA ALA A 129 20.13 -7.40 0.11
C ALA A 129 19.07 -7.92 1.08
N ASN A 130 19.20 -7.57 2.36
CA ASN A 130 18.17 -7.83 3.36
C ASN A 130 17.06 -6.81 3.23
N GLN A 131 15.85 -7.28 2.97
CA GLN A 131 14.68 -6.44 2.81
C GLN A 131 13.58 -6.87 3.78
N PHE A 132 12.84 -5.89 4.30
CA PHE A 132 11.71 -6.09 5.19
C PHE A 132 10.41 -5.76 4.46
N GLU A 133 9.47 -6.69 4.47
CA GLU A 133 8.14 -6.45 3.90
C GLU A 133 7.39 -5.44 4.75
N ILE A 134 6.77 -4.46 4.09
CA ILE A 134 5.85 -3.51 4.71
C ILE A 134 4.47 -3.62 4.07
N LYS A 135 3.43 -3.35 4.84
CA LYS A 135 2.05 -3.25 4.35
C LYS A 135 1.44 -1.93 4.79
N ALA A 136 0.73 -1.30 3.89
CA ALA A 136 0.02 -0.06 4.17
C ALA A 136 -1.42 -0.13 3.66
N ALA A 137 -2.36 0.34 4.47
CA ALA A 137 -3.73 0.53 4.05
C ALA A 137 -3.82 1.72 3.11
N VAL A 138 -4.40 1.50 1.94
CA VAL A 138 -4.54 2.53 0.91
C VAL A 138 -5.95 3.10 0.97
N HIS A 139 -6.06 4.41 1.18
CA HIS A 139 -7.34 5.09 1.18
C HIS A 139 -7.76 5.40 -0.26
N VAL A 140 -8.69 4.58 -0.78
CA VAL A 140 -9.17 4.68 -2.16
C VAL A 140 -10.51 5.40 -2.17
N GLY A 141 -10.63 6.45 -2.98
CA GLY A 141 -11.92 7.07 -3.25
C GLY A 141 -12.81 6.16 -4.13
N ALA A 142 -14.13 6.25 -3.97
CA ALA A 142 -15.10 5.42 -4.69
C ALA A 142 -15.04 5.51 -6.22
N ALA A 143 -14.37 6.52 -6.78
CA ALA A 143 -14.22 6.73 -8.21
C ALA A 143 -12.99 6.05 -8.84
N ASN A 144 -12.05 5.54 -8.03
CA ASN A 144 -10.78 5.04 -8.53
C ASN A 144 -10.91 3.61 -9.05
N LYS A 145 -10.59 3.41 -10.33
CA LYS A 145 -10.58 2.10 -10.99
C LYS A 145 -9.23 1.40 -10.85
N ILE A 146 -8.75 1.27 -9.63
CA ILE A 146 -7.48 0.60 -9.35
C ILE A 146 -7.68 -0.91 -9.45
N ARG A 147 -6.72 -1.59 -10.02
CA ARG A 147 -6.72 -3.06 -10.14
C ARG A 147 -5.69 -3.66 -9.20
N SER A 148 -6.01 -4.82 -8.64
CA SER A 148 -5.03 -5.62 -7.93
C SER A 148 -3.88 -6.02 -8.86
N GLY A 149 -2.65 -6.04 -8.33
CA GLY A 149 -1.45 -6.38 -9.09
C GLY A 149 -0.77 -5.21 -9.81
N TYR A 150 -1.27 -3.98 -9.67
CA TYR A 150 -0.55 -2.82 -10.18
C TYR A 150 0.75 -2.58 -9.40
N SER A 151 1.80 -2.23 -10.13
CA SER A 151 3.05 -1.75 -9.53
C SER A 151 2.86 -0.34 -8.99
N ALA A 152 3.38 -0.10 -7.81
CA ALA A 152 3.26 1.17 -7.14
C ALA A 152 4.56 1.54 -6.42
N ASN A 153 4.86 2.85 -6.37
CA ASN A 153 5.93 3.41 -5.58
C ASN A 153 5.34 4.11 -4.36
N ALA A 154 5.99 3.95 -3.21
CA ALA A 154 5.57 4.56 -1.97
C ALA A 154 6.63 5.53 -1.45
N GLU A 155 6.20 6.73 -1.10
CA GLU A 155 6.98 7.73 -0.38
C GLU A 155 6.52 7.75 1.07
N ILE A 156 7.42 7.47 2.01
CA ILE A 156 7.13 7.49 3.44
C ILE A 156 7.56 8.82 4.01
N VAL A 157 6.64 9.52 4.66
CA VAL A 157 6.95 10.82 5.31
C VAL A 157 7.51 10.54 6.70
N LEU A 158 8.82 10.65 6.83
CA LEU A 158 9.53 10.38 8.10
C LEU A 158 9.32 11.50 9.13
N ALA A 159 9.22 12.73 8.68
CA ALA A 159 8.97 13.88 9.53
C ALA A 159 8.31 15.01 8.73
N GLU A 160 7.39 15.73 9.34
CA GLU A 160 6.69 16.86 8.73
C GLU A 160 6.65 18.03 9.71
N ALA A 161 6.99 19.22 9.25
CA ALA A 161 6.82 20.45 10.00
C ALA A 161 5.77 21.34 9.33
N LYS A 162 4.53 21.33 9.87
CA LYS A 162 3.43 22.13 9.33
C LYS A 162 3.60 23.59 9.70
N GLN A 163 3.39 24.49 8.72
CA GLN A 163 3.46 25.95 8.89
C GLN A 163 4.80 26.44 9.46
N ALA A 164 5.89 25.76 9.15
CA ALA A 164 7.22 26.12 9.61
C ALA A 164 7.73 27.40 8.93
N LEU A 165 8.45 28.22 9.70
CA LEU A 165 9.26 29.30 9.12
C LEU A 165 10.47 28.66 8.46
N THR A 166 10.62 28.84 7.14
CA THR A 166 11.72 28.26 6.37
C THR A 166 12.55 29.32 5.69
N VAL A 167 13.82 29.01 5.50
CA VAL A 167 14.74 29.78 4.66
C VAL A 167 15.45 28.82 3.71
N PRO A 168 15.91 29.29 2.52
CA PRO A 168 16.74 28.46 1.66
C PRO A 168 17.98 27.99 2.44
N GLU A 169 18.33 26.71 2.35
CA GLU A 169 19.50 26.16 3.06
C GLU A 169 20.79 26.88 2.67
N SER A 170 20.87 27.34 1.42
CA SER A 170 21.96 28.14 0.89
C SER A 170 22.14 29.53 1.56
N ALA A 171 21.15 30.01 2.32
CA ALA A 171 21.21 31.24 3.09
C ALA A 171 21.77 31.03 4.50
N ILE A 172 22.03 29.79 4.89
CA ILE A 172 22.54 29.43 6.18
C ILE A 172 24.04 29.21 6.14
N THR A 173 24.70 29.69 7.19
CA THR A 173 26.14 29.47 7.41
C THR A 173 26.30 28.60 8.65
N PHE A 174 26.95 27.47 8.48
CA PHE A 174 27.31 26.55 9.58
C PHE A 174 28.71 26.88 10.08
N GLU A 175 28.85 27.19 11.37
CA GLU A 175 30.15 27.44 12.01
C GLU A 175 30.27 26.52 13.24
N GLY A 176 31.00 25.44 13.09
CA GLY A 176 31.07 24.41 14.09
C GLY A 176 29.67 23.83 14.40
N THR A 177 29.22 23.93 15.63
CA THR A 177 27.90 23.47 16.09
C THR A 177 26.82 24.57 16.05
N SER A 178 27.17 25.78 15.57
CA SER A 178 26.26 26.93 15.56
C SER A 178 25.85 27.28 14.14
N THR A 179 24.61 27.67 14.01
CA THR A 179 23.99 28.03 12.71
C THR A 179 23.67 29.51 12.69
N PHE A 180 24.02 30.19 11.60
CA PHE A 180 23.84 31.61 11.45
C PHE A 180 23.16 31.97 10.13
N VAL A 181 22.44 33.08 10.14
CA VAL A 181 21.89 33.73 8.94
C VAL A 181 22.29 35.20 8.91
N ASN A 182 22.39 35.74 7.72
CA ASN A 182 22.61 37.19 7.54
C ASN A 182 21.26 37.86 7.27
N VAL A 183 20.72 38.55 8.28
CA VAL A 183 19.45 39.29 8.17
C VAL A 183 19.74 40.61 7.47
N VAL A 184 18.94 40.92 6.46
CA VAL A 184 19.04 42.16 5.72
C VAL A 184 18.31 43.28 6.46
N LYS A 185 19.01 44.31 6.89
CA LYS A 185 18.45 45.55 7.40
C LYS A 185 18.66 46.66 6.38
N GLU A 186 17.60 47.38 6.09
CA GLU A 186 17.68 48.57 5.20
C GLU A 186 17.54 49.83 6.04
N LYS A 187 18.56 50.67 6.04
CA LYS A 187 18.55 51.95 6.73
C LYS A 187 19.12 52.98 5.76
N ASP A 188 18.41 54.08 5.54
CA ASP A 188 18.81 55.20 4.66
C ASP A 188 19.23 54.79 3.25
N GLY A 189 18.52 53.78 2.64
CA GLY A 189 18.82 53.28 1.31
C GLY A 189 20.04 52.32 1.21
N GLN A 190 20.74 52.11 2.32
CA GLN A 190 21.87 51.19 2.39
C GLN A 190 21.46 49.88 3.01
N LYS A 191 21.83 48.74 2.38
CA LYS A 191 21.61 47.39 2.91
C LYS A 191 22.76 46.99 3.82
N THR A 192 22.45 46.76 5.09
CA THR A 192 23.38 46.22 6.08
C THR A 192 22.98 44.77 6.39
N TYR A 193 23.97 43.97 6.75
CA TYR A 193 23.79 42.58 7.04
C TYR A 193 24.13 42.29 8.51
N GLU A 194 23.18 41.80 9.24
CA GLU A 194 23.36 41.39 10.64
C GLU A 194 23.50 39.89 10.70
N LYS A 195 24.67 39.41 11.11
CA LYS A 195 24.87 37.98 11.38
C LYS A 195 24.12 37.60 12.68
N ARG A 196 23.15 36.72 12.56
CA ARG A 196 22.30 36.30 13.68
C ARG A 196 22.34 34.81 13.83
N ARG A 197 22.51 34.35 15.07
CA ARG A 197 22.42 32.93 15.41
C ARG A 197 20.97 32.48 15.34
N VAL A 198 20.74 31.31 14.70
CA VAL A 198 19.43 30.69 14.56
C VAL A 198 19.51 29.24 15.01
N THR A 199 18.37 28.70 15.40
CA THR A 199 18.22 27.27 15.62
C THR A 199 17.44 26.70 14.44
N THR A 200 17.99 25.69 13.82
CA THR A 200 17.37 25.01 12.67
C THR A 200 16.71 23.72 13.09
N GLY A 201 15.71 23.30 12.32
CA GLY A 201 14.99 22.03 12.49
C GLY A 201 15.14 21.14 11.25
N LEU A 202 14.01 20.70 10.69
CA LEU A 202 13.97 19.84 9.52
C LEU A 202 14.46 20.55 8.27
N SER A 203 15.17 19.82 7.40
CA SER A 203 15.57 20.27 6.06
C SER A 203 15.07 19.28 5.01
N ASP A 204 14.67 19.79 3.86
CA ASP A 204 14.34 19.04 2.65
C ASP A 204 15.47 19.07 1.60
N GLY A 205 16.64 19.63 1.96
CA GLY A 205 17.79 19.81 1.07
C GLY A 205 17.71 21.10 0.22
N ILE A 206 16.59 21.79 0.19
CA ILE A 206 16.37 23.08 -0.48
C ILE A 206 16.07 24.16 0.55
N ASN A 207 15.14 23.88 1.44
CA ASN A 207 14.72 24.76 2.52
C ASN A 207 14.96 24.09 3.86
N ILE A 208 15.36 24.91 4.83
CA ILE A 208 15.54 24.45 6.21
C ILE A 208 14.62 25.22 7.15
N GLN A 209 14.01 24.51 8.07
CA GLN A 209 13.19 25.09 9.10
C GLN A 209 14.03 25.90 10.08
N VAL A 210 13.56 27.09 10.44
CA VAL A 210 14.11 27.89 11.52
C VAL A 210 13.13 27.87 12.69
N THR A 211 13.56 27.26 13.80
CA THR A 211 12.73 27.12 15.02
C THR A 211 12.87 28.32 15.95
N SER A 212 14.03 29.03 15.91
CA SER A 212 14.24 30.26 16.67
C SER A 212 15.28 31.17 16.03
N GLY A 213 15.26 32.47 16.39
CA GLY A 213 16.23 33.45 15.92
C GLY A 213 15.77 34.31 14.74
N LEU A 214 14.69 33.93 14.02
CA LEU A 214 14.09 34.73 12.94
C LEU A 214 12.60 34.97 13.21
N LYS A 215 12.10 36.07 12.66
CA LYS A 215 10.67 36.39 12.64
C LYS A 215 10.12 36.31 11.23
N LYS A 216 8.84 35.99 11.11
CA LYS A 216 8.14 35.95 9.83
C LYS A 216 8.21 37.33 9.17
N GLY A 217 8.65 37.35 7.91
CA GLY A 217 8.80 38.60 7.10
C GLY A 217 10.18 39.20 7.14
N GLU A 218 11.12 38.75 7.98
CA GLU A 218 12.52 39.18 7.92
C GLU A 218 13.17 38.67 6.63
N ARG A 219 13.96 39.53 5.97
CA ARG A 219 14.69 39.18 4.74
C ARG A 219 16.06 38.66 5.11
N VAL A 220 16.41 37.48 4.56
CA VAL A 220 17.74 36.90 4.71
C VAL A 220 18.54 37.02 3.41
N ARG A 221 19.86 37.15 3.52
CA ARG A 221 20.75 37.19 2.36
C ARG A 221 20.87 35.78 1.79
N GLY A 222 20.43 35.60 0.56
CA GLY A 222 20.67 34.37 -0.22
C GLY A 222 22.13 34.24 -0.71
N PRO A 223 22.48 33.15 -1.36
CA PRO A 223 23.80 32.98 -1.96
C PRO A 223 24.05 34.07 -2.97
N LYS A 224 25.32 34.49 -3.09
CA LYS A 224 25.76 35.42 -4.12
C LYS A 224 25.50 34.74 -5.48
N LYS A 225 24.66 35.31 -6.34
CA LYS A 225 24.61 34.88 -7.73
C LYS A 225 26.02 35.13 -8.30
N VAL A 226 26.73 34.08 -8.68
CA VAL A 226 27.90 34.18 -9.52
C VAL A 226 27.32 34.57 -10.89
N ASN A 227 27.46 35.84 -11.27
CA ASN A 227 27.25 36.22 -12.65
C ASN A 227 28.42 35.60 -13.41
N ASP A 228 28.16 34.70 -14.33
CA ASP A 228 29.08 34.31 -15.38
C ASP A 228 29.24 35.50 -16.35
N ASP A 229 29.87 36.55 -15.88
CA ASP A 229 30.44 37.61 -16.75
C ASP A 229 31.85 37.16 -17.14
N ASN A 230 31.94 36.16 -17.99
CA ASN A 230 33.11 35.88 -18.82
C ASN A 230 32.63 35.48 -20.22
N ASN A 231 32.17 36.48 -20.95
CA ASN A 231 32.20 36.43 -22.40
C ASN A 231 32.59 37.83 -22.84
N ASP A 232 33.90 38.08 -22.94
CA ASP A 232 34.53 39.07 -23.82
C ASP A 232 36.05 38.82 -23.78
N GLU A 233 36.52 38.02 -24.74
CA GLU A 233 37.66 38.24 -25.61
C GLU A 233 37.83 37.09 -26.59
#